data_fab58d8e1b4a0d940eac5493bad78be8
#
_entry.id   fab58d8e1b4a0d940eac5493bad78be8
#
_cell.length_a   1.000
_cell.length_b   1.000
_cell.length_c   1.000
_cell.angle_alpha   90.00
_cell.angle_beta   90.00
_cell.angle_gamma   90.00
#
_symmetry.space_group_name_H-M   'P 1'
#
loop_
_entity.id
_entity.type
_entity.pdbx_description
1 polymer ?
#
loop_
_entity_poly.entity_id
_entity_poly.type
_entity_poly.pdbx_seq_one_letter_code
_entity_poly.pdbx_strand_id
1 'polypeptide(L)'
;MESIIGALNALILNRLVTRVNSGQGKNVPVSIIVDELPTLYFHKIDRLIGTARSNKVAVTLGFQELPQLEADYGKVGKDKIITTVGNVISGSARSKDTLDWLSGDIFGKVVQLKKGITIDRNRTSINLNENLDSLVPASKISDMASGWICGQTARDFTVTKTGRKGAMDIQKAEEFKTSKFFCKTNFNMDEIKAEEEDYKNFPLPKFYDFGSVDAKERILYNNFNKIDQEVKNMIKVIQREFHQTEKTQQQKAS
;
A
#
# COMPACT_ATOMS: atom_id res chain seq x y z
N MET A 1 -16.83 16.53 -10.16
CA MET A 1 -15.71 17.24 -9.50
C MET A 1 -14.69 16.25 -8.92
N GLU A 2 -15.14 15.18 -8.29
CA GLU A 2 -14.26 14.13 -7.69
C GLU A 2 -13.31 13.46 -8.70
N SER A 3 -13.75 13.17 -9.90
CA SER A 3 -12.90 12.54 -10.93
C SER A 3 -11.72 13.42 -11.40
N ILE A 4 -11.90 14.75 -11.40
CA ILE A 4 -10.83 15.69 -11.80
C ILE A 4 -9.77 15.78 -10.68
N ILE A 5 -10.21 15.82 -9.43
CA ILE A 5 -9.30 15.85 -8.26
C ILE A 5 -8.55 14.54 -8.16
N GLY A 6 -9.22 13.40 -8.38
CA GLY A 6 -8.59 12.08 -8.42
C GLY A 6 -7.51 11.97 -9.49
N ALA A 7 -7.78 12.47 -10.70
CA ALA A 7 -6.79 12.49 -11.78
C ALA A 7 -5.58 13.38 -11.47
N LEU A 8 -5.79 14.54 -10.85
CA LEU A 8 -4.72 15.44 -10.44
C LEU A 8 -3.86 14.79 -9.35
N ASN A 9 -4.48 14.20 -8.34
CA ASN A 9 -3.76 13.49 -7.27
C ASN A 9 -2.96 12.31 -7.81
N ALA A 10 -3.52 11.53 -8.74
CA ALA A 10 -2.81 10.45 -9.40
C ALA A 10 -1.60 10.94 -10.20
N LEU A 11 -1.70 12.09 -10.88
CA LEU A 11 -0.60 12.70 -11.62
C LEU A 11 0.52 13.16 -10.67
N ILE A 12 0.17 13.84 -9.58
CA ILE A 12 1.13 14.29 -8.55
C ILE A 12 1.82 13.08 -7.94
N LEU A 13 1.07 12.06 -7.53
CA LEU A 13 1.61 10.83 -6.97
C LEU A 13 2.56 10.12 -7.94
N ASN A 14 2.16 10.00 -9.20
CA ASN A 14 3.02 9.39 -10.24
C ASN A 14 4.34 10.16 -10.41
N ARG A 15 4.31 11.49 -10.36
CA ARG A 15 5.51 12.31 -10.45
C ARG A 15 6.41 12.15 -9.21
N LEU A 16 5.84 12.15 -8.01
CA LEU A 16 6.58 11.94 -6.77
C LEU A 16 7.21 10.56 -6.72
N VAL A 17 6.43 9.52 -7.02
CA VAL A 17 6.92 8.13 -7.07
C VAL A 17 8.04 7.95 -8.08
N THR A 18 7.90 8.51 -9.28
CA THR A 18 8.96 8.46 -10.29
C THR A 18 10.24 9.11 -9.77
N ARG A 19 10.13 10.25 -9.07
CA ARG A 19 11.28 10.96 -8.53
C ARG A 19 11.98 10.18 -7.41
N VAL A 20 11.24 9.60 -6.46
CA VAL A 20 11.82 8.86 -5.32
C VAL A 20 12.31 7.47 -5.72
N ASN A 21 11.73 6.88 -6.76
CA ASN A 21 12.07 5.52 -7.20
C ASN A 21 13.15 5.48 -8.31
N SER A 22 13.79 6.60 -8.65
CA SER A 22 14.75 6.68 -9.75
C SER A 22 16.23 6.66 -9.35
N GLY A 23 16.56 6.66 -8.07
CA GLY A 23 17.92 6.99 -7.61
C GLY A 23 18.86 5.82 -7.26
N GLN A 24 18.49 4.58 -7.45
CA GLN A 24 19.29 3.36 -7.19
C GLN A 24 20.35 3.49 -6.06
N GLY A 25 19.89 3.41 -4.81
CA GLY A 25 20.79 3.37 -3.63
C GLY A 25 21.32 4.72 -3.13
N LYS A 26 21.20 5.80 -3.90
CA LYS A 26 21.58 7.17 -3.48
C LYS A 26 20.44 7.94 -2.82
N ASN A 27 19.24 7.37 -2.77
CA ASN A 27 18.07 8.03 -2.22
C ASN A 27 18.14 8.13 -0.69
N VAL A 28 17.62 9.23 -0.19
CA VAL A 28 17.23 9.36 1.21
C VAL A 28 16.05 8.40 1.45
N PRO A 29 15.99 7.70 2.59
CA PRO A 29 14.84 6.87 2.93
C PRO A 29 13.53 7.67 2.87
N VAL A 30 12.53 7.13 2.17
CA VAL A 30 11.21 7.77 1.98
C VAL A 30 10.12 6.78 2.36
N SER A 31 9.09 7.25 3.04
CA SER A 31 7.86 6.48 3.27
C SER A 31 6.74 7.04 2.40
N ILE A 32 6.04 6.15 1.69
CA ILE A 32 4.84 6.46 0.92
C ILE A 32 3.69 5.74 1.60
N ILE A 33 2.74 6.50 2.12
CA ILE A 33 1.57 5.98 2.81
C ILE A 33 0.35 6.39 2.00
N VAL A 34 -0.42 5.41 1.52
CA VAL A 34 -1.68 5.59 0.80
C VAL A 34 -2.77 4.96 1.65
N ASP A 35 -3.56 5.78 2.31
CA ASP A 35 -4.58 5.34 3.26
C ASP A 35 -5.76 4.63 2.59
N GLU A 36 -6.23 5.16 1.45
CA GLU A 36 -7.36 4.59 0.69
C GLU A 36 -6.95 4.40 -0.78
N LEU A 37 -6.29 3.28 -1.06
CA LEU A 37 -5.75 2.98 -2.39
C LEU A 37 -6.80 2.94 -3.50
N PRO A 38 -8.02 2.39 -3.30
CA PRO A 38 -9.04 2.37 -4.34
C PRO A 38 -9.47 3.74 -4.84
N THR A 39 -9.38 4.80 -4.02
CA THR A 39 -9.72 6.16 -4.45
C THR A 39 -8.66 6.81 -5.34
N LEU A 40 -7.46 6.23 -5.38
CA LEU A 40 -6.30 6.74 -6.10
C LEU A 40 -5.86 5.73 -7.15
N TYR A 41 -6.37 5.84 -8.37
CA TYR A 41 -5.89 4.98 -9.45
C TYR A 41 -4.44 5.32 -9.81
N PHE A 42 -3.51 4.47 -9.38
CA PHE A 42 -2.09 4.59 -9.68
C PHE A 42 -1.59 3.40 -10.49
N HIS A 43 -1.52 3.57 -11.80
CA HIS A 43 -1.25 2.50 -12.77
C HIS A 43 0.08 1.73 -12.59
N LYS A 44 1.05 2.30 -11.86
CA LYS A 44 2.39 1.70 -11.71
C LYS A 44 2.69 1.26 -10.27
N ILE A 45 1.67 0.99 -9.48
CA ILE A 45 1.84 0.62 -8.08
C ILE A 45 2.62 -0.69 -7.91
N ASP A 46 2.36 -1.67 -8.78
CA ASP A 46 3.07 -2.96 -8.80
C ASP A 46 4.58 -2.77 -9.02
N ARG A 47 4.95 -1.88 -9.94
CA ARG A 47 6.36 -1.54 -10.19
C ARG A 47 6.98 -0.81 -9.01
N LEU A 48 6.25 0.11 -8.38
CA LEU A 48 6.72 0.81 -7.19
C LEU A 48 7.05 -0.20 -6.09
N ILE A 49 6.11 -1.09 -5.74
CA ILE A 49 6.30 -2.06 -4.66
C ILE A 49 7.51 -2.98 -4.97
N GLY A 50 7.62 -3.47 -6.21
CA GLY A 50 8.70 -4.37 -6.62
C GLY A 50 10.10 -3.74 -6.57
N THR A 51 10.23 -2.42 -6.73
CA THR A 51 11.52 -1.70 -6.74
C THR A 51 11.77 -0.85 -5.50
N ALA A 52 10.79 -0.71 -4.63
CA ALA A 52 10.83 0.16 -3.46
C ALA A 52 12.03 -0.13 -2.53
N ARG A 53 12.30 -1.41 -2.24
CA ARG A 53 13.39 -1.84 -1.36
C ARG A 53 14.76 -1.37 -1.83
N SER A 54 15.08 -1.54 -3.11
CA SER A 54 16.37 -1.13 -3.70
C SER A 54 16.55 0.39 -3.71
N ASN A 55 15.45 1.14 -3.69
CA ASN A 55 15.44 2.60 -3.69
C ASN A 55 15.23 3.21 -2.30
N LYS A 56 15.25 2.41 -1.23
CA LYS A 56 15.00 2.83 0.16
C LYS A 56 13.63 3.49 0.35
N VAL A 57 12.62 2.99 -0.36
CA VAL A 57 11.24 3.45 -0.24
C VAL A 57 10.45 2.42 0.55
N ALA A 58 9.81 2.84 1.64
CA ALA A 58 8.80 2.05 2.34
C ALA A 58 7.43 2.40 1.77
N VAL A 59 6.62 1.39 1.44
CA VAL A 59 5.29 1.58 0.87
C VAL A 59 4.26 0.94 1.78
N THR A 60 3.29 1.75 2.22
CA THR A 60 2.13 1.29 3.00
C THR A 60 0.87 1.60 2.20
N LEU A 61 0.07 0.58 1.96
CA LEU A 61 -1.17 0.67 1.20
C LEU A 61 -2.34 0.28 2.08
N GLY A 62 -3.28 1.20 2.27
CA GLY A 62 -4.54 0.98 2.98
C GLY A 62 -5.69 0.77 1.99
N PHE A 63 -6.58 -0.14 2.34
CA PHE A 63 -7.87 -0.34 1.68
C PHE A 63 -8.81 -1.09 2.63
N GLN A 64 -10.11 -1.02 2.40
CA GLN A 64 -11.08 -1.62 3.30
C GLN A 64 -11.33 -3.09 2.98
N GLU A 65 -11.59 -3.40 1.70
CA GLU A 65 -11.96 -4.75 1.26
C GLU A 65 -11.35 -5.08 -0.12
N LEU A 66 -11.00 -6.35 -0.36
CA LEU A 66 -10.43 -6.79 -1.65
C LEU A 66 -11.33 -6.53 -2.86
N PRO A 67 -12.67 -6.68 -2.78
CA PRO A 67 -13.53 -6.36 -3.91
C PRO A 67 -13.46 -4.90 -4.36
N GLN A 68 -13.23 -3.96 -3.46
CA GLN A 68 -13.02 -2.55 -3.84
C GLN A 68 -11.73 -2.39 -4.63
N LEU A 69 -10.65 -3.03 -4.16
CA LEU A 69 -9.38 -3.02 -4.87
C LEU A 69 -9.49 -3.68 -6.26
N GLU A 70 -10.28 -4.75 -6.37
CA GLU A 70 -10.53 -5.42 -7.65
C GLU A 70 -11.35 -4.57 -8.62
N ALA A 71 -12.32 -3.80 -8.13
CA ALA A 71 -13.12 -2.90 -8.95
C ALA A 71 -12.28 -1.85 -9.68
N ASP A 72 -11.25 -1.30 -9.01
CA ASP A 72 -10.44 -0.21 -9.56
C ASP A 72 -9.17 -0.69 -10.30
N TYR A 73 -8.53 -1.73 -9.79
CA TYR A 73 -7.27 -2.25 -10.36
C TYR A 73 -7.46 -3.51 -11.22
N GLY A 74 -8.67 -4.05 -11.27
CA GLY A 74 -8.97 -5.33 -11.90
C GLY A 74 -8.36 -6.50 -11.14
N LYS A 75 -8.80 -7.73 -11.49
CA LYS A 75 -8.32 -8.97 -10.83
C LYS A 75 -6.81 -9.11 -10.87
N VAL A 76 -6.20 -8.92 -12.04
CA VAL A 76 -4.74 -9.05 -12.21
C VAL A 76 -3.97 -8.00 -11.40
N GLY A 77 -4.47 -6.76 -11.33
CA GLY A 77 -3.85 -5.70 -10.54
C GLY A 77 -3.93 -5.99 -9.05
N LYS A 78 -5.10 -6.36 -8.56
CA LYS A 78 -5.30 -6.80 -7.17
C LYS A 78 -4.34 -7.95 -6.80
N ASP A 79 -4.31 -9.02 -7.61
CA ASP A 79 -3.49 -10.18 -7.34
C ASP A 79 -1.98 -9.83 -7.29
N LYS A 80 -1.51 -8.96 -8.18
CA LYS A 80 -0.13 -8.46 -8.14
C LYS A 80 0.16 -7.68 -6.86
N ILE A 81 -0.74 -6.82 -6.41
CA ILE A 81 -0.56 -6.03 -5.19
C ILE A 81 -0.45 -6.96 -3.98
N ILE A 82 -1.45 -7.82 -3.77
CA ILE A 82 -1.52 -8.67 -2.57
C ILE A 82 -0.40 -9.73 -2.50
N THR A 83 0.13 -10.18 -3.64
CA THR A 83 1.22 -11.16 -3.68
C THR A 83 2.61 -10.54 -3.51
N THR A 84 2.74 -9.22 -3.72
CA THR A 84 4.03 -8.53 -3.64
C THR A 84 4.30 -7.97 -2.24
N VAL A 85 3.25 -7.72 -1.45
CA VAL A 85 3.39 -7.19 -0.08
C VAL A 85 3.86 -8.28 0.88
N GLY A 86 4.89 -7.98 1.69
CA GLY A 86 5.42 -8.90 2.69
C GLY A 86 4.73 -8.79 4.06
N ASN A 87 4.23 -7.60 4.39
CA ASN A 87 3.56 -7.33 5.65
C ASN A 87 2.08 -7.08 5.41
N VAL A 88 1.22 -7.75 6.16
CA VAL A 88 -0.23 -7.60 6.10
C VAL A 88 -0.76 -7.37 7.49
N ILE A 89 -1.49 -6.27 7.68
CA ILE A 89 -2.17 -5.94 8.93
C ILE A 89 -3.63 -5.70 8.60
N SER A 90 -4.52 -6.42 9.25
CA SER A 90 -5.96 -6.29 9.05
C SER A 90 -6.69 -6.14 10.38
N GLY A 91 -7.71 -5.29 10.38
CA GLY A 91 -8.78 -5.32 11.35
C GLY A 91 -9.86 -6.34 10.99
N SER A 92 -11.08 -6.16 11.51
CA SER A 92 -12.25 -6.93 11.11
C SER A 92 -12.55 -6.71 9.62
N ALA A 93 -12.83 -7.79 8.89
CA ALA A 93 -13.25 -7.78 7.51
C ALA A 93 -14.63 -8.41 7.35
N ARG A 94 -15.37 -8.06 6.30
CA ARG A 94 -16.75 -8.53 6.07
C ARG A 94 -16.92 -9.25 4.75
N SER A 95 -16.18 -8.87 3.71
CA SER A 95 -16.31 -9.52 2.43
C SER A 95 -15.75 -10.93 2.48
N LYS A 96 -16.42 -11.86 1.81
CA LYS A 96 -15.98 -13.24 1.70
C LYS A 96 -14.57 -13.34 1.14
N ASP A 97 -14.27 -12.58 0.08
CA ASP A 97 -12.97 -12.64 -0.59
C ASP A 97 -11.83 -12.21 0.32
N THR A 98 -12.03 -11.14 1.11
CA THR A 98 -11.04 -10.69 2.10
C THR A 98 -10.87 -11.72 3.23
N LEU A 99 -11.96 -12.28 3.71
CA LEU A 99 -11.95 -13.30 4.77
C LEU A 99 -11.27 -14.59 4.30
N ASP A 100 -11.57 -15.06 3.10
CA ASP A 100 -10.97 -16.25 2.52
C ASP A 100 -9.47 -16.05 2.27
N TRP A 101 -9.07 -14.89 1.78
CA TRP A 101 -7.65 -14.52 1.63
C TRP A 101 -6.91 -14.49 2.97
N LEU A 102 -7.45 -13.81 3.98
CA LEU A 102 -6.83 -13.74 5.31
C LEU A 102 -6.75 -15.12 5.96
N SER A 103 -7.85 -15.86 6.02
CA SER A 103 -7.93 -17.17 6.67
C SER A 103 -7.15 -18.24 5.91
N GLY A 104 -7.22 -18.24 4.57
CA GLY A 104 -6.62 -19.26 3.71
C GLY A 104 -5.16 -18.98 3.36
N ASP A 105 -4.88 -17.81 2.76
CA ASP A 105 -3.56 -17.52 2.20
C ASP A 105 -2.62 -16.96 3.27
N ILE A 106 -3.09 -16.01 4.09
CA ILE A 106 -2.26 -15.39 5.12
C ILE A 106 -2.05 -16.35 6.30
N PHE A 107 -3.11 -16.88 6.89
CA PHE A 107 -3.00 -17.76 8.05
C PHE A 107 -2.75 -19.22 7.68
N GLY A 108 -3.37 -19.71 6.62
CA GLY A 108 -3.26 -21.10 6.19
C GLY A 108 -3.98 -22.08 7.11
N LYS A 109 -3.64 -23.35 6.95
CA LYS A 109 -4.30 -24.46 7.66
C LYS A 109 -3.32 -25.17 8.59
N VAL A 110 -3.85 -25.73 9.65
CA VAL A 110 -3.14 -26.52 10.67
C VAL A 110 -3.77 -27.92 10.71
N VAL A 111 -2.93 -28.95 10.84
CA VAL A 111 -3.41 -30.32 11.07
C VAL A 111 -3.84 -30.44 12.54
N GLN A 112 -5.11 -30.68 12.78
CA GLN A 112 -5.63 -31.01 14.10
C GLN A 112 -5.90 -32.51 14.20
N LEU A 113 -5.27 -33.16 15.19
CA LEU A 113 -5.52 -34.54 15.53
C LEU A 113 -6.76 -34.61 16.44
N LYS A 114 -7.89 -35.02 15.90
CA LYS A 114 -9.11 -35.28 16.69
C LYS A 114 -9.12 -36.75 17.13
N LYS A 115 -9.00 -36.99 18.43
CA LYS A 115 -9.16 -38.30 19.03
C LYS A 115 -10.63 -38.55 19.31
N GLY A 116 -11.25 -39.40 18.54
CA GLY A 116 -12.58 -39.95 18.87
C GLY A 116 -12.44 -41.22 19.69
N ILE A 117 -13.01 -41.29 20.88
CA ILE A 117 -13.07 -42.52 21.67
C ILE A 117 -14.52 -42.98 21.61
N THR A 118 -14.75 -44.13 21.02
CA THR A 118 -16.06 -44.80 21.05
C THR A 118 -15.97 -45.96 22.03
N ILE A 119 -16.76 -45.87 23.09
CA ILE A 119 -16.86 -46.92 24.13
C ILE A 119 -18.18 -47.65 23.93
N ASP A 120 -18.12 -48.90 23.53
CA ASP A 120 -19.24 -49.81 23.50
C ASP A 120 -19.05 -50.86 24.59
N ARG A 121 -20.13 -51.52 25.02
CA ARG A 121 -20.11 -52.43 26.17
C ARG A 121 -19.02 -53.49 26.14
N ASN A 122 -18.54 -53.87 24.95
CA ASN A 122 -17.51 -54.90 24.75
C ASN A 122 -16.30 -54.48 23.96
N ARG A 123 -16.18 -53.21 23.48
CA ARG A 123 -15.04 -52.74 22.71
C ARG A 123 -14.81 -51.25 22.91
N THR A 124 -13.55 -50.89 23.16
CA THR A 124 -13.10 -49.49 23.11
C THR A 124 -12.30 -49.33 21.81
N SER A 125 -12.79 -48.49 20.92
CA SER A 125 -12.03 -48.10 19.70
C SER A 125 -11.62 -46.63 19.79
N ILE A 126 -10.35 -46.39 19.47
CA ILE A 126 -9.75 -45.06 19.38
C ILE A 126 -9.57 -44.76 17.89
N ASN A 127 -10.33 -43.80 17.42
CA ASN A 127 -10.16 -43.27 16.05
C ASN A 127 -9.36 -41.99 16.10
N LEU A 128 -8.24 -41.98 15.37
CA LEU A 128 -7.41 -40.80 15.14
C LEU A 128 -7.78 -40.26 13.76
N ASN A 129 -8.48 -39.10 13.75
CA ASN A 129 -8.79 -38.41 12.51
C ASN A 129 -7.92 -37.17 12.41
N GLU A 130 -7.19 -37.05 11.33
CA GLU A 130 -6.45 -35.84 10.97
C GLU A 130 -7.39 -34.93 10.17
N ASN A 131 -7.72 -33.76 10.75
CA ASN A 131 -8.48 -32.73 10.05
C ASN A 131 -7.60 -31.51 9.80
N LEU A 132 -7.67 -30.97 8.59
CA LEU A 132 -7.06 -29.69 8.22
C LEU A 132 -8.03 -28.56 8.56
N ASP A 133 -7.82 -27.93 9.71
CA ASP A 133 -8.62 -26.78 10.12
C ASP A 133 -7.84 -25.47 9.85
N SER A 134 -8.56 -24.37 9.56
CA SER A 134 -7.94 -23.05 9.39
C SER A 134 -7.26 -22.62 10.69
N LEU A 135 -6.03 -22.10 10.62
CA LEU A 135 -5.31 -21.59 11.81
C LEU A 135 -6.10 -20.48 12.48
N VAL A 136 -6.65 -19.56 11.70
CA VAL A 136 -7.61 -18.54 12.15
C VAL A 136 -8.84 -18.62 11.24
N PRO A 137 -9.99 -19.09 11.76
CA PRO A 137 -11.21 -19.17 10.96
C PRO A 137 -11.72 -17.80 10.53
N ALA A 138 -12.35 -17.72 9.37
CA ALA A 138 -12.93 -16.50 8.82
C ALA A 138 -13.93 -15.83 9.80
N SER A 139 -14.75 -16.62 10.51
CA SER A 139 -15.66 -16.12 11.53
C SER A 139 -14.96 -15.38 12.67
N LYS A 140 -13.77 -15.84 13.08
CA LYS A 140 -13.00 -15.19 14.12
C LYS A 140 -12.44 -13.85 13.67
N ILE A 141 -12.14 -13.69 12.37
CA ILE A 141 -11.68 -12.43 11.78
C ILE A 141 -12.86 -11.46 11.66
N SER A 142 -14.03 -11.93 11.19
CA SER A 142 -15.20 -11.08 11.03
C SER A 142 -15.73 -10.54 12.37
N ASP A 143 -15.57 -11.30 13.43
CA ASP A 143 -16.08 -10.99 14.78
C ASP A 143 -15.07 -10.21 15.64
N MET A 144 -13.95 -9.76 15.05
CA MET A 144 -12.97 -8.99 15.81
C MET A 144 -13.56 -7.66 16.30
N ALA A 145 -13.41 -7.43 17.59
CA ALA A 145 -13.78 -6.18 18.23
C ALA A 145 -12.75 -5.08 17.92
N SER A 146 -13.13 -3.83 18.13
CA SER A 146 -12.24 -2.67 18.01
C SER A 146 -10.95 -2.85 18.82
N GLY A 147 -9.82 -2.50 18.23
CA GLY A 147 -8.50 -2.66 18.83
C GLY A 147 -7.85 -4.05 18.62
N TRP A 148 -8.53 -4.98 17.99
CA TRP A 148 -7.92 -6.25 17.57
C TRP A 148 -7.36 -6.13 16.16
N ILE A 149 -6.20 -6.73 15.95
CA ILE A 149 -5.54 -6.82 14.65
C ILE A 149 -5.06 -8.24 14.39
N CYS A 150 -5.03 -8.59 13.13
CA CYS A 150 -4.47 -9.85 12.67
C CYS A 150 -3.64 -9.66 11.40
N GLY A 151 -2.76 -10.61 11.11
CA GLY A 151 -1.98 -10.51 9.89
C GLY A 151 -0.69 -11.30 9.92
N GLN A 152 0.24 -10.84 9.08
CA GLN A 152 1.54 -11.47 8.90
C GLN A 152 2.62 -10.40 8.71
N THR A 153 3.81 -10.63 9.28
CA THR A 153 5.03 -9.87 9.01
C THR A 153 5.99 -10.68 8.16
N ALA A 154 6.81 -10.01 7.37
CA ALA A 154 7.88 -10.66 6.63
C ALA A 154 8.87 -11.33 7.59
N ARG A 155 9.38 -12.51 7.24
CA ARG A 155 10.27 -13.30 8.11
C ARG A 155 11.64 -12.67 8.32
N ASP A 156 12.08 -11.83 7.40
CA ASP A 156 13.35 -11.12 7.41
C ASP A 156 13.27 -9.75 8.13
N PHE A 157 12.19 -9.52 8.87
CA PHE A 157 12.02 -8.31 9.66
C PHE A 157 12.90 -8.39 10.91
N THR A 158 13.97 -7.59 10.92
CA THR A 158 14.89 -7.47 12.07
C THR A 158 14.65 -6.19 12.84
N VAL A 159 14.49 -6.28 14.16
CA VAL A 159 14.43 -5.11 15.03
C VAL A 159 15.85 -4.72 15.43
N THR A 160 16.31 -3.56 14.99
CA THR A 160 17.56 -2.97 15.45
C THR A 160 17.28 -2.08 16.66
N LYS A 161 17.85 -2.42 17.83
CA LYS A 161 17.84 -1.51 18.97
C LYS A 161 18.92 -0.45 18.75
N THR A 162 18.53 0.81 18.62
CA THR A 162 19.46 1.94 18.59
C THR A 162 19.95 2.23 20.00
N GLY A 163 21.24 2.09 20.23
CA GLY A 163 21.89 2.51 21.47
C GLY A 163 21.93 4.04 21.60
N ARG A 164 22.04 4.53 22.82
CA ARG A 164 21.96 5.95 23.25
C ARG A 164 22.98 6.92 22.61
N LYS A 165 23.85 6.49 21.70
CA LYS A 165 24.91 7.30 21.06
C LYS A 165 24.86 7.26 19.51
N GLY A 166 23.73 6.94 18.91
CA GLY A 166 23.64 6.96 17.43
C GLY A 166 24.50 5.90 16.71
N ALA A 167 25.22 5.05 17.43
CA ALA A 167 25.85 3.87 16.87
C ALA A 167 24.81 2.76 16.79
N MET A 168 24.58 2.24 15.58
CA MET A 168 23.84 1.00 15.41
C MET A 168 24.64 -0.13 16.05
N ASP A 169 24.36 -0.44 17.31
CA ASP A 169 24.74 -1.73 17.85
C ASP A 169 23.85 -2.77 17.19
N ILE A 170 24.42 -3.48 16.24
CA ILE A 170 23.84 -4.70 15.67
C ILE A 170 23.96 -5.78 16.77
N GLN A 171 23.22 -5.60 17.85
CA GLN A 171 22.97 -6.69 18.78
C GLN A 171 22.00 -7.62 18.08
N LYS A 172 22.42 -8.88 17.97
CA LYS A 172 21.72 -10.04 17.41
C LYS A 172 20.24 -9.76 17.12
N ALA A 173 19.91 -9.62 15.86
CA ALA A 173 18.55 -9.54 15.41
C ALA A 173 17.78 -10.73 16.02
N GLU A 174 16.84 -10.47 16.93
CA GLU A 174 15.93 -11.51 17.38
C GLU A 174 15.03 -11.85 16.20
N GLU A 175 15.23 -13.04 15.67
CA GLU A 175 14.41 -13.59 14.62
C GLU A 175 13.00 -13.79 15.19
N PHE A 176 11.99 -13.17 14.58
CA PHE A 176 10.60 -13.43 14.96
C PHE A 176 10.29 -14.90 14.72
N LYS A 177 10.00 -15.64 15.80
CA LYS A 177 9.65 -17.07 15.74
C LYS A 177 8.38 -17.34 14.95
N THR A 178 7.48 -16.36 14.87
CA THR A 178 6.24 -16.45 14.08
C THR A 178 6.04 -15.19 13.26
N SER A 179 5.79 -15.34 11.97
CA SER A 179 5.43 -14.22 11.10
C SER A 179 3.94 -13.83 11.20
N LYS A 180 3.11 -14.66 11.83
CA LYS A 180 1.66 -14.49 11.91
C LYS A 180 1.25 -14.04 13.30
N PHE A 181 0.29 -13.11 13.38
CA PHE A 181 -0.19 -12.57 14.64
C PHE A 181 -1.72 -12.39 14.63
N PHE A 182 -2.30 -12.56 15.80
CA PHE A 182 -3.70 -12.27 16.11
C PHE A 182 -3.72 -11.74 17.55
N CYS A 183 -3.79 -10.44 17.73
CA CYS A 183 -3.61 -9.81 19.03
C CYS A 183 -4.46 -8.55 19.21
N LYS A 184 -4.63 -8.15 20.43
CA LYS A 184 -5.19 -6.85 20.79
C LYS A 184 -4.05 -5.83 20.81
N THR A 185 -4.28 -4.69 20.16
CA THR A 185 -3.34 -3.56 20.22
C THR A 185 -3.47 -2.86 21.57
N ASN A 186 -2.34 -2.51 22.14
CA ASN A 186 -2.29 -1.66 23.33
C ASN A 186 -1.72 -0.31 22.90
N PHE A 187 -2.61 0.67 22.71
CA PHE A 187 -2.20 2.04 22.37
C PHE A 187 -1.89 2.81 23.65
N ASN A 188 -0.71 3.42 23.69
CA ASN A 188 -0.41 4.41 24.70
C ASN A 188 -1.07 5.75 24.31
N MET A 189 -2.27 5.97 24.82
CA MET A 189 -3.06 7.15 24.49
C MET A 189 -2.39 8.47 24.92
N ASP A 190 -1.54 8.43 25.93
CA ASP A 190 -0.84 9.63 26.41
C ASP A 190 0.29 10.02 25.43
N GLU A 191 1.02 9.03 24.89
CA GLU A 191 2.01 9.28 23.82
C GLU A 191 1.33 9.79 22.54
N ILE A 192 0.21 9.17 22.14
CA ILE A 192 -0.54 9.63 20.95
C ILE A 192 -1.00 11.07 21.10
N LYS A 193 -1.54 11.45 22.27
CA LYS A 193 -1.94 12.83 22.51
C LYS A 193 -0.77 13.82 22.50
N ALA A 194 0.37 13.42 23.05
CA ALA A 194 1.59 14.24 23.01
C ALA A 194 2.07 14.45 21.57
N GLU A 195 2.07 13.39 20.73
CA GLU A 195 2.41 13.49 19.32
C GLU A 195 1.41 14.34 18.52
N GLU A 196 0.11 14.24 18.83
CA GLU A 196 -0.92 15.11 18.22
C GLU A 196 -0.68 16.59 18.57
N GLU A 197 -0.26 16.88 19.79
CA GLU A 197 0.03 18.24 20.23
C GLU A 197 1.29 18.79 19.57
N ASP A 198 2.34 17.99 19.46
CA ASP A 198 3.55 18.32 18.70
C ASP A 198 3.23 18.55 17.21
N TYR A 199 2.35 17.74 16.63
CA TYR A 199 1.92 17.90 15.24
C TYR A 199 1.16 19.23 15.01
N LYS A 200 0.32 19.67 15.95
CA LYS A 200 -0.35 20.98 15.87
C LYS A 200 0.63 22.16 15.85
N ASN A 201 1.79 21.99 16.48
CA ASN A 201 2.86 22.97 16.51
C ASN A 201 3.79 22.91 15.29
N PHE A 202 3.61 21.91 14.41
CA PHE A 202 4.40 21.80 13.19
C PHE A 202 4.13 23.01 12.26
N PRO A 203 5.17 23.67 11.76
CA PRO A 203 4.96 24.80 10.87
C PRO A 203 4.23 24.34 9.60
N LEU A 204 3.08 24.96 9.34
CA LEU A 204 2.34 24.70 8.10
C LEU A 204 3.24 24.94 6.88
N PRO A 205 3.09 24.15 5.80
CA PRO A 205 3.77 24.44 4.55
C PRO A 205 3.53 25.87 4.13
N LYS A 206 4.60 26.57 3.74
CA LYS A 206 4.44 27.91 3.18
C LYS A 206 3.73 27.81 1.85
N PHE A 207 2.46 28.17 1.84
CA PHE A 207 1.69 28.31 0.62
C PHE A 207 2.13 29.58 -0.12
N TYR A 208 2.04 29.53 -1.45
CA TYR A 208 2.30 30.72 -2.25
C TYR A 208 1.31 31.82 -1.89
N ASP A 209 1.81 32.96 -1.45
CA ASP A 209 0.97 34.12 -1.14
C ASP A 209 0.70 34.87 -2.45
N PHE A 210 -0.56 34.87 -2.85
CA PHE A 210 -1.01 35.59 -4.04
C PHE A 210 -1.28 37.08 -3.76
N GLY A 211 -1.19 37.52 -2.51
CA GLY A 211 -1.59 38.87 -2.11
C GLY A 211 -3.12 39.08 -2.11
N SER A 212 -3.61 40.08 -2.81
CA SER A 212 -5.07 40.33 -2.91
C SER A 212 -5.79 39.29 -3.78
N VAL A 213 -7.12 39.19 -3.63
CA VAL A 213 -7.96 38.30 -4.44
C VAL A 213 -7.80 38.59 -5.93
N ASP A 214 -7.79 39.90 -6.30
CA ASP A 214 -7.61 40.31 -7.71
C ASP A 214 -6.23 39.95 -8.27
N ALA A 215 -5.20 40.00 -7.43
CA ALA A 215 -3.85 39.52 -7.82
C ALA A 215 -3.82 38.01 -8.05
N LYS A 216 -4.50 37.26 -7.19
CA LYS A 216 -4.65 35.81 -7.33
C LYS A 216 -5.33 35.45 -8.65
N GLU A 217 -6.47 36.05 -8.96
CA GLU A 217 -7.20 35.77 -10.21
C GLU A 217 -6.36 36.10 -11.43
N ARG A 218 -5.65 37.23 -11.42
CA ARG A 218 -4.76 37.64 -12.52
C ARG A 218 -3.61 36.67 -12.72
N ILE A 219 -2.97 36.23 -11.63
CA ILE A 219 -1.85 35.26 -11.69
C ILE A 219 -2.36 33.91 -12.21
N LEU A 220 -3.49 33.42 -11.72
CA LEU A 220 -4.10 32.17 -12.18
C LEU A 220 -4.48 32.23 -13.66
N TYR A 221 -5.09 33.34 -14.09
CA TYR A 221 -5.45 33.54 -15.50
C TYR A 221 -4.24 33.60 -16.41
N ASN A 222 -3.17 34.30 -16.01
CA ASN A 222 -1.93 34.38 -16.77
C ASN A 222 -1.23 33.02 -16.85
N ASN A 223 -1.21 32.26 -15.76
CA ASN A 223 -0.63 30.93 -15.76
C ASN A 223 -1.44 29.97 -16.64
N PHE A 224 -2.76 30.04 -16.60
CA PHE A 224 -3.62 29.25 -17.47
C PHE A 224 -3.35 29.54 -18.94
N ASN A 225 -3.31 30.82 -19.33
CA ASN A 225 -3.04 31.24 -20.71
C ASN A 225 -1.65 30.81 -21.18
N LYS A 226 -0.64 30.90 -20.29
CA LYS A 226 0.72 30.44 -20.59
C LYS A 226 0.75 28.95 -20.87
N ILE A 227 0.14 28.15 -20.01
CA ILE A 227 0.07 26.68 -20.16
C ILE A 227 -0.69 26.32 -21.44
N ASP A 228 -1.83 26.97 -21.70
CA ASP A 228 -2.62 26.75 -22.91
C ASP A 228 -1.80 27.04 -24.20
N GLN A 229 -1.03 28.12 -24.20
CA GLN A 229 -0.12 28.45 -25.31
C GLN A 229 1.00 27.42 -25.46
N GLU A 230 1.60 26.98 -24.36
CA GLU A 230 2.67 25.96 -24.39
C GLU A 230 2.13 24.62 -24.92
N VAL A 231 0.94 24.20 -24.50
CA VAL A 231 0.27 22.99 -25.00
C VAL A 231 -0.05 23.11 -26.50
N LYS A 232 -0.60 24.23 -26.93
CA LYS A 232 -0.88 24.50 -28.36
C LYS A 232 0.40 24.48 -29.20
N ASN A 233 1.50 25.00 -28.67
CA ASN A 233 2.79 24.97 -29.36
C ASN A 233 3.35 23.54 -29.44
N MET A 234 3.26 22.76 -28.37
CA MET A 234 3.65 21.34 -28.39
C MET A 234 2.85 20.54 -29.41
N ILE A 235 1.53 20.73 -29.46
CA ILE A 235 0.68 20.08 -30.47
C ILE A 235 1.13 20.41 -31.89
N LYS A 236 1.43 21.69 -32.17
CA LYS A 236 1.94 22.12 -33.49
C LYS A 236 3.28 21.48 -33.84
N VAL A 237 4.18 21.34 -32.88
CA VAL A 237 5.48 20.67 -33.08
C VAL A 237 5.27 19.20 -33.42
N ILE A 238 4.48 18.50 -32.62
CA ILE A 238 4.16 17.07 -32.85
C ILE A 238 3.50 16.87 -34.23
N GLN A 239 2.56 17.73 -34.62
CA GLN A 239 1.91 17.64 -35.94
C GLN A 239 2.93 17.84 -37.09
N ARG A 240 3.87 18.75 -36.94
CA ARG A 240 4.94 18.96 -37.96
C ARG A 240 5.86 17.74 -38.05
N GLU A 241 6.26 17.16 -36.94
CA GLU A 241 7.10 15.96 -36.91
C GLU A 241 6.37 14.76 -37.54
N PHE A 242 5.10 14.58 -37.28
CA PHE A 242 4.26 13.55 -37.91
C PHE A 242 4.24 13.72 -39.45
N HIS A 243 3.95 14.92 -39.95
CA HIS A 243 3.89 15.18 -41.37
C HIS A 243 5.26 15.05 -42.06
N GLN A 244 6.36 15.34 -41.36
CA GLN A 244 7.70 15.10 -41.90
C GLN A 244 8.02 13.61 -42.01
N THR A 245 7.61 12.84 -41.00
CA THR A 245 7.80 11.38 -40.97
C THR A 245 7.02 10.70 -42.09
N GLU A 246 5.77 11.11 -42.33
CA GLU A 246 4.95 10.59 -43.44
C GLU A 246 5.57 10.89 -44.82
N LYS A 247 6.04 12.11 -45.02
CA LYS A 247 6.71 12.49 -46.28
C LYS A 247 7.98 11.68 -46.52
N THR A 248 8.76 11.43 -45.46
CA THR A 248 9.99 10.65 -45.54
C THR A 248 9.72 9.16 -45.82
N GLN A 249 8.64 8.63 -45.32
CA GLN A 249 8.22 7.24 -45.59
C GLN A 249 7.69 7.07 -47.01
N GLN A 250 6.94 8.07 -47.55
CA GLN A 250 6.47 8.06 -48.93
C GLN A 250 7.59 8.18 -49.94
N GLN A 251 8.65 8.95 -49.64
CA GLN A 251 9.82 9.07 -50.49
C GLN A 251 10.75 7.83 -50.50
N LYS A 252 10.66 6.98 -49.49
CA LYS A 252 11.41 5.71 -49.43
C LYS A 252 10.64 4.53 -50.05
N ALA A 253 9.38 4.72 -50.34
CA ALA A 253 8.50 3.69 -50.92
C ALA A 253 8.25 3.89 -52.44
N SER A 254 8.72 4.98 -53.02
CA SER A 254 8.78 5.25 -54.44
C SER A 254 10.22 5.05 -54.96
#